data_5afc8fa8cc0655f616bdcb2d96aac650
#
_entry.id   5afc8fa8cc0655f616bdcb2d96aac650
#
_cell.length_a   1.000
_cell.length_b   1.000
_cell.length_c   1.000
_cell.angle_alpha   90.00
_cell.angle_beta   90.00
_cell.angle_gamma   90.00
#
_symmetry.space_group_name_H-M   'P 1'
#
loop_
_entity.id
_entity.type
_entity.pdbx_description
1 polymer ?
#
loop_
_entity_poly.entity_id
_entity_poly.type
_entity_poly.pdbx_seq_one_letter_code
_entity_poly.pdbx_strand_id
1 'polypeptide(L)' 'MTEPIAQNRSQVLAAKRWMDDEAGMERASLGPAEYVAYRLKVSPADAEALVAAVYALEGEAK' A
#
# COMPACT_ATOMS: atom_id res chain seq x y z
N MET A 1 -6.36 14.17 -17.34
CA MET A 1 -5.43 14.16 -16.21
C MET A 1 -5.55 12.88 -15.41
N THR A 2 -4.45 12.36 -14.95
CA THR A 2 -4.43 11.11 -14.22
C THR A 2 -4.65 11.38 -12.72
N GLU A 3 -5.56 10.65 -12.12
CA GLU A 3 -5.81 10.75 -10.70
C GLU A 3 -4.58 10.25 -9.91
N PRO A 4 -4.16 10.93 -8.82
CA PRO A 4 -3.09 10.43 -7.98
C PRO A 4 -3.41 9.02 -7.46
N ILE A 5 -2.41 8.15 -7.43
CA ILE A 5 -2.61 6.77 -7.02
C ILE A 5 -3.19 6.66 -5.60
N ALA A 6 -2.82 7.60 -4.72
CA ALA A 6 -3.32 7.62 -3.34
C ALA A 6 -4.83 7.89 -3.26
N GLN A 7 -5.44 8.39 -4.34
CA GLN A 7 -6.89 8.62 -4.43
C GLN A 7 -7.60 7.50 -5.18
N ASN A 8 -6.86 6.55 -5.71
CA ASN A 8 -7.44 5.40 -6.37
C ASN A 8 -7.85 4.37 -5.32
N ARG A 9 -9.15 4.35 -5.02
CA ARG A 9 -9.68 3.52 -3.95
C ARG A 9 -9.36 2.04 -4.10
N SER A 10 -9.45 1.51 -5.31
CA SER A 10 -9.13 0.11 -5.57
C SER A 10 -7.68 -0.20 -5.22
N GLN A 11 -6.77 0.69 -5.57
CA GLN A 11 -5.35 0.49 -5.28
C GLN A 11 -5.07 0.63 -3.78
N VAL A 12 -5.72 1.58 -3.12
CA VAL A 12 -5.56 1.76 -1.68
C VAL A 12 -6.05 0.52 -0.93
N LEU A 13 -7.19 -0.04 -1.32
CA LEU A 13 -7.71 -1.25 -0.68
C LEU A 13 -6.81 -2.45 -0.96
N ALA A 14 -6.26 -2.55 -2.17
CA ALA A 14 -5.31 -3.61 -2.50
C ALA A 14 -4.03 -3.48 -1.67
N ALA A 15 -3.54 -2.26 -1.49
CA ALA A 15 -2.37 -2.01 -0.66
C ALA A 15 -2.62 -2.43 0.79
N LYS A 16 -3.79 -2.09 1.32
CA LYS A 16 -4.16 -2.48 2.67
C LYS A 16 -4.13 -3.99 2.83
N ARG A 17 -4.68 -4.70 1.86
CA ARG A 17 -4.71 -6.16 1.86
C ARG A 17 -3.29 -6.76 1.95
N TRP A 18 -2.35 -6.22 1.15
CA TRP A 18 -0.98 -6.71 1.18
C TRP A 18 -0.24 -6.29 2.45
N MET A 19 -0.54 -5.11 3.00
CA MET A 19 0.05 -4.66 4.26
C MET A 19 -0.39 -5.53 5.43
N ASP A 20 -1.56 -6.17 5.34
CA ASP A 20 -2.05 -7.09 6.37
C ASP A 20 -1.39 -8.47 6.28
N ASP A 21 -0.66 -8.74 5.19
CA ASP A 21 0.04 -10.01 5.00
C ASP A 21 1.43 -9.98 5.64
N GLU A 22 1.47 -9.94 6.96
CA GLU A 22 2.73 -9.85 7.71
C GLU A 22 3.66 -11.03 7.43
N ALA A 23 3.11 -12.24 7.30
CA ALA A 23 3.91 -13.41 7.02
C ALA A 23 4.57 -13.31 5.63
N GLY A 24 3.86 -12.77 4.65
CA GLY A 24 4.41 -12.56 3.31
C GLY A 24 5.54 -11.55 3.31
N MET A 25 5.36 -10.45 4.04
CA MET A 25 6.40 -9.42 4.16
C MET A 25 7.64 -9.98 4.84
N GLU A 26 7.46 -10.77 5.88
CA GLU A 26 8.58 -11.39 6.60
C GLU A 26 9.35 -12.34 5.71
N ARG A 27 8.64 -13.20 4.98
CA ARG A 27 9.29 -14.16 4.06
C ARG A 27 10.05 -13.46 2.95
N ALA A 28 9.54 -12.36 2.47
CA ALA A 28 10.18 -11.58 1.41
C ALA A 28 11.27 -10.65 1.95
N SER A 29 11.34 -10.47 3.26
CA SER A 29 12.26 -9.52 3.92
C SER A 29 12.04 -8.09 3.42
N LEU A 30 10.77 -7.71 3.20
CA LEU A 30 10.40 -6.40 2.70
C LEU A 30 9.55 -5.66 3.73
N GLY A 31 9.71 -4.34 3.78
CA GLY A 31 8.82 -3.49 4.56
C GLY A 31 7.48 -3.28 3.84
N PRO A 32 6.51 -2.59 4.51
CA PRO A 32 5.18 -2.42 3.92
C PRO A 32 5.19 -1.78 2.53
N ALA A 33 5.88 -0.65 2.36
CA ALA A 33 5.92 0.03 1.08
C ALA A 33 6.61 -0.81 0.01
N GLU A 34 7.71 -1.46 0.38
CA GLU A 34 8.44 -2.31 -0.54
C GLU A 34 7.59 -3.51 -0.98
N TYR A 35 6.88 -4.12 -0.04
CA TYR A 35 6.03 -5.25 -0.34
C TYR A 35 4.85 -4.85 -1.24
N VAL A 36 4.23 -3.71 -0.94
CA VAL A 36 3.15 -3.17 -1.79
C VAL A 36 3.67 -2.91 -3.20
N ALA A 37 4.84 -2.29 -3.33
CA ALA A 37 5.44 -2.04 -4.64
C ALA A 37 5.63 -3.34 -5.42
N TYR A 38 6.12 -4.36 -4.76
CA TYR A 38 6.36 -5.66 -5.37
C TYR A 38 5.05 -6.34 -5.80
N ARG A 39 4.07 -6.35 -4.92
CA ARG A 39 2.81 -7.06 -5.19
C ARG A 39 1.92 -6.35 -6.19
N LEU A 40 1.85 -5.04 -6.14
CA LEU A 40 1.01 -4.25 -7.04
C LEU A 40 1.73 -3.83 -8.31
N LYS A 41 3.04 -4.05 -8.37
CA LYS A 41 3.89 -3.68 -9.52
C LYS A 41 3.79 -2.19 -9.80
N VAL A 42 3.87 -1.40 -8.75
CA VAL A 42 3.89 0.05 -8.84
C VAL A 42 5.27 0.57 -8.42
N SER A 43 5.55 1.84 -8.74
CA SER A 43 6.83 2.44 -8.37
C SER A 43 6.95 2.57 -6.84
N PRO A 44 8.17 2.66 -6.30
CA PRO A 44 8.34 2.89 -4.86
C PRO A 44 7.63 4.15 -4.36
N ALA A 45 7.64 5.23 -5.15
CA ALA A 45 6.95 6.46 -4.78
C ALA A 45 5.44 6.24 -4.68
N ASP A 46 4.87 5.52 -5.63
CA ASP A 46 3.44 5.18 -5.61
C ASP A 46 3.10 4.28 -4.43
N ALA A 47 3.97 3.32 -4.13
CA ALA A 47 3.76 2.42 -2.99
C ALA A 47 3.77 3.18 -1.68
N GLU A 48 4.69 4.14 -1.52
CA GLU A 48 4.73 4.98 -0.32
C GLU A 48 3.45 5.81 -0.18
N ALA A 49 2.96 6.37 -1.29
CA ALA A 49 1.71 7.12 -1.28
C ALA A 49 0.52 6.24 -0.88
N LEU A 50 0.49 5.01 -1.38
CA LEU A 50 -0.58 4.06 -1.04
C LEU A 50 -0.52 3.66 0.44
N VAL A 51 0.68 3.41 0.96
CA VAL A 51 0.84 3.07 2.37
C VAL A 51 0.38 4.22 3.27
N ALA A 52 0.74 5.45 2.92
CA ALA A 52 0.29 6.63 3.65
C ALA A 52 -1.22 6.75 3.62
N ALA A 53 -1.84 6.48 2.47
CA ALA A 53 -3.30 6.52 2.33
C ALA A 53 -3.98 5.46 3.20
N VAL A 54 -3.39 4.28 3.30
CA VAL A 54 -3.92 3.21 4.16
C VAL A 54 -3.87 3.63 5.62
N TYR A 55 -2.76 4.21 6.08
CA TYR A 55 -2.66 4.68 7.45
C TYR A 55 -3.67 5.80 7.74
N ALA A 56 -3.91 6.68 6.77
CA ALA A 56 -4.90 7.74 6.93
C ALA A 56 -6.31 7.16 7.10
N LEU A 57 -6.64 6.13 6.32
CA LEU A 57 -7.93 5.45 6.45
C LEU A 57 -8.10 4.80 7.82
N GLU A 58 -7.07 4.12 8.29
CA GLU A 58 -7.10 3.47 9.59
C GLU A 58 -7.24 4.49 10.72
N GLY A 59 -6.59 5.65 10.59
CA GLY A 59 -6.72 6.73 11.55
C GLY A 59 -8.13 7.28 11.59
N GLU A 60 -8.80 7.39 10.45
CA GLU A 60 -10.17 7.87 10.37
C GLU A 60 -11.17 6.86 10.95
N ALA A 61 -10.85 5.58 10.90
CA ALA A 61 -11.74 4.53 11.39
C ALA A 61 -11.84 4.49 12.92
N LYS A 62 -10.98 5.21 13.59
CA LYS A 62 -11.03 5.33 15.04
C LYS A 62 -11.96 6.45 15.45
#